data_cd3184937a3ce3f53d31220ecc02cfa8
#
_entry.id   cd3184937a3ce3f53d31220ecc02cfa8
#
_cell.length_a   1.000
_cell.length_b   1.000
_cell.length_c   1.000
_cell.angle_alpha   90.00
_cell.angle_beta   90.00
_cell.angle_gamma   90.00
#
_symmetry.space_group_name_H-M   'P 1'
#
loop_
_entity.id
_entity.type
_entity.pdbx_description
1 polymer ?
#
loop_
_entity_poly.entity_id
_entity_poly.type
_entity_poly.pdbx_seq_one_letter_code
_entity_poly.pdbx_strand_id
1 'polypeptide(L)'
;TTSELELSASTSVELLTEQLKVGSTRSMEVFSASSLDATTTDLIVSSFEDITMSAGERATVTAADVTLNAGDTLDVSADDTRVRNSGVVDVFAGESTRVTSKDVTMSVGEKVEILGGEEVKVTTSSLDLSADTAASVSTKDMSMSVSGDSGMTATVGSTTQLTSTDVNVDAANDVKVSGLKEASVGTESVQVATSEGVTADVGSELYVGAQNVQMNVVATTQLSATDVSLGAAGDVTVSAADAMELTAG
;
A
#
# COMPACT_ATOMS: atom_id res chain seq x y z
N THR A 1 15.29 -8.63 23.60
CA THR A 1 13.91 -8.16 23.83
C THR A 1 13.90 -7.23 25.03
N THR A 2 13.38 -6.05 24.85
CA THR A 2 13.19 -5.05 25.91
C THR A 2 11.67 -4.82 26.09
N SER A 3 11.23 -4.19 27.18
CA SER A 3 9.82 -3.80 27.32
C SER A 3 9.45 -2.68 26.37
N GLU A 4 10.32 -1.71 26.21
CA GLU A 4 10.21 -0.59 25.28
C GLU A 4 11.57 -0.42 24.60
N LEU A 5 11.58 -0.10 23.33
CA LEU A 5 12.78 0.23 22.57
C LEU A 5 12.60 1.58 21.92
N GLU A 6 13.43 2.53 22.30
CA GLU A 6 13.50 3.85 21.69
C GLU A 6 14.87 4.04 21.05
N LEU A 7 14.89 4.40 19.77
CA LEU A 7 16.07 4.83 19.04
C LEU A 7 15.83 6.23 18.53
N SER A 8 16.58 7.20 19.04
CA SER A 8 16.40 8.61 18.69
C SER A 8 17.73 9.24 18.24
N ALA A 9 17.71 9.92 17.12
CA ALA A 9 18.86 10.64 16.59
C ALA A 9 18.49 12.04 16.11
N SER A 10 19.34 13.01 16.39
CA SER A 10 19.16 14.40 15.95
C SER A 10 19.45 14.64 14.46
N THR A 11 20.06 13.68 13.78
CA THR A 11 20.38 13.76 12.34
C THR A 11 19.90 12.52 11.60
N SER A 12 20.58 11.40 11.73
CA SER A 12 20.25 10.18 11.01
C SER A 12 20.40 8.94 11.86
N VAL A 13 19.58 7.93 11.57
CA VAL A 13 19.76 6.55 12.04
C VAL A 13 20.11 5.70 10.83
N GLU A 14 21.25 5.05 10.89
CA GLU A 14 21.72 4.11 9.86
C GLU A 14 21.93 2.74 10.50
N LEU A 15 21.28 1.72 9.94
CA LEU A 15 21.38 0.34 10.38
C LEU A 15 21.92 -0.50 9.20
N LEU A 16 23.16 -0.97 9.33
CA LEU A 16 23.84 -1.78 8.31
C LEU A 16 24.27 -3.10 8.93
N THR A 17 23.65 -4.20 8.50
CA THR A 17 23.92 -5.55 9.02
C THR A 17 23.45 -6.62 8.04
N GLU A 18 23.95 -7.86 8.17
CA GLU A 18 23.40 -8.98 7.38
C GLU A 18 22.00 -9.37 7.86
N GLN A 19 21.77 -9.35 9.17
CA GLN A 19 20.46 -9.64 9.73
C GLN A 19 20.14 -8.64 10.82
N LEU A 20 18.99 -8.01 10.73
CA LEU A 20 18.47 -7.12 11.76
C LEU A 20 17.17 -7.71 12.31
N LYS A 21 17.24 -8.17 13.55
CA LYS A 21 16.08 -8.62 14.30
C LYS A 21 15.89 -7.79 15.54
N VAL A 22 14.85 -7.01 15.58
CA VAL A 22 14.51 -6.14 16.69
C VAL A 22 13.13 -6.54 17.21
N GLY A 23 13.03 -6.72 18.54
CA GLY A 23 11.76 -7.06 19.18
C GLY A 23 11.58 -6.32 20.50
N SER A 24 10.36 -5.85 20.71
CA SER A 24 9.90 -5.25 21.96
C SER A 24 8.70 -6.02 22.53
N THR A 25 8.50 -6.02 23.82
CA THR A 25 7.33 -6.62 24.46
C THR A 25 6.18 -5.63 24.68
N ARG A 26 6.38 -4.36 24.35
CA ARG A 26 5.37 -3.33 24.37
C ARG A 26 5.41 -2.52 23.10
N SER A 27 6.17 -1.44 23.06
CA SER A 27 6.27 -0.53 21.94
C SER A 27 7.70 -0.38 21.42
N MET A 28 7.82 -0.07 20.15
CA MET A 28 9.07 0.30 19.51
C MET A 28 8.91 1.64 18.82
N GLU A 29 9.84 2.53 19.11
CA GLU A 29 9.88 3.85 18.54
C GLU A 29 11.25 4.13 17.93
N VAL A 30 11.27 4.47 16.64
CA VAL A 30 12.49 4.88 15.93
C VAL A 30 12.25 6.26 15.36
N PHE A 31 13.03 7.22 15.84
CA PHE A 31 12.93 8.61 15.42
C PHE A 31 14.25 9.11 14.86
N SER A 32 14.19 9.82 13.75
CA SER A 32 15.31 10.57 13.19
C SER A 32 14.87 11.94 12.69
N ALA A 33 15.65 12.98 12.95
CA ALA A 33 15.32 14.33 12.48
C ALA A 33 15.52 14.49 10.96
N SER A 34 16.37 13.69 10.33
CA SER A 34 16.61 13.74 8.89
C SER A 34 16.31 12.39 8.22
N SER A 35 17.18 11.38 8.35
CA SER A 35 16.97 10.12 7.66
C SER A 35 17.02 8.89 8.56
N LEU A 36 16.19 7.91 8.22
CA LEU A 36 16.23 6.54 8.73
C LEU A 36 16.56 5.61 7.57
N ASP A 37 17.72 5.00 7.59
CA ASP A 37 18.20 4.11 6.53
C ASP A 37 18.52 2.73 7.13
N ALA A 38 17.81 1.68 6.69
CA ALA A 38 18.07 0.30 7.07
C ALA A 38 18.47 -0.51 5.84
N THR A 39 19.66 -1.09 5.87
CA THR A 39 20.17 -1.98 4.81
C THR A 39 20.60 -3.30 5.43
N THR A 40 19.92 -4.37 5.03
CA THR A 40 20.13 -5.70 5.61
C THR A 40 19.74 -6.80 4.61
N THR A 41 20.13 -8.04 4.82
CA THR A 41 19.55 -9.15 4.07
C THR A 41 18.14 -9.44 4.58
N ASP A 42 18.00 -9.62 5.90
CA ASP A 42 16.68 -9.85 6.50
C ASP A 42 16.39 -8.76 7.55
N LEU A 43 15.26 -8.09 7.41
CA LEU A 43 14.74 -7.14 8.40
C LEU A 43 13.51 -7.73 9.07
N ILE A 44 13.60 -7.97 10.35
CA ILE A 44 12.47 -8.41 11.18
C ILE A 44 12.30 -7.43 12.33
N VAL A 45 11.20 -6.72 12.34
CA VAL A 45 10.81 -5.81 13.41
C VAL A 45 9.49 -6.30 13.99
N SER A 46 9.46 -6.54 15.31
CA SER A 46 8.25 -7.02 15.98
C SER A 46 8.03 -6.32 17.31
N SER A 47 6.80 -5.94 17.57
CA SER A 47 6.34 -5.39 18.84
C SER A 47 5.02 -6.04 19.26
N PHE A 48 4.79 -6.14 20.56
CA PHE A 48 3.52 -6.67 21.06
C PHE A 48 2.38 -5.64 21.00
N GLU A 49 2.72 -4.36 21.11
CA GLU A 49 1.79 -3.23 20.94
C GLU A 49 2.15 -2.48 19.65
N ASP A 50 2.79 -1.34 19.75
CA ASP A 50 3.00 -0.42 18.64
C ASP A 50 4.41 -0.46 18.05
N ILE A 51 4.50 -0.18 16.75
CA ILE A 51 5.73 0.18 16.05
C ILE A 51 5.55 1.56 15.43
N THR A 52 6.40 2.50 15.80
CA THR A 52 6.45 3.83 15.22
C THR A 52 7.82 4.09 14.59
N MET A 53 7.86 4.41 13.32
CA MET A 53 9.05 4.81 12.58
C MET A 53 8.85 6.20 11.99
N SER A 54 9.64 7.16 12.42
CA SER A 54 9.52 8.54 11.98
C SER A 54 10.85 9.11 11.54
N ALA A 55 10.91 9.69 10.35
CA ALA A 55 12.04 10.43 9.83
C ALA A 55 11.59 11.80 9.31
N GLY A 56 12.37 12.84 9.56
CA GLY A 56 12.02 14.19 9.12
C GLY A 56 12.03 14.35 7.60
N GLU A 57 12.97 13.69 6.92
CA GLU A 57 13.12 13.79 5.46
C GLU A 57 12.88 12.44 4.77
N ARG A 58 13.60 11.38 5.15
CA ARG A 58 13.57 10.14 4.41
C ARG A 58 13.61 8.90 5.30
N ALA A 59 12.75 7.93 5.03
CA ALA A 59 12.82 6.57 5.55
C ALA A 59 13.10 5.60 4.39
N THR A 60 14.21 4.85 4.47
CA THR A 60 14.59 3.87 3.44
C THR A 60 14.83 2.51 4.07
N VAL A 61 14.21 1.49 3.51
CA VAL A 61 14.48 0.08 3.83
C VAL A 61 14.97 -0.61 2.57
N THR A 62 16.13 -1.24 2.66
CA THR A 62 16.69 -2.08 1.59
C THR A 62 17.05 -3.45 2.19
N ALA A 63 16.34 -4.49 1.75
CA ALA A 63 16.55 -5.84 2.27
C ALA A 63 16.26 -6.92 1.22
N ALA A 64 16.60 -8.19 1.47
CA ALA A 64 16.05 -9.30 0.68
C ALA A 64 14.63 -9.59 1.17
N ASP A 65 14.44 -9.73 2.49
CA ASP A 65 13.11 -9.92 3.08
C ASP A 65 12.85 -8.88 4.18
N VAL A 66 11.60 -8.40 4.26
CA VAL A 66 11.14 -7.43 5.26
C VAL A 66 9.91 -8.00 5.97
N THR A 67 9.96 -8.06 7.29
CA THR A 67 8.82 -8.40 8.13
C THR A 67 8.62 -7.33 9.20
N LEU A 68 7.48 -6.68 9.20
CA LEU A 68 7.05 -5.73 10.22
C LEU A 68 5.81 -6.28 10.90
N ASN A 69 5.89 -6.53 12.21
CA ASN A 69 4.81 -7.14 12.97
C ASN A 69 4.53 -6.32 14.24
N ALA A 70 3.42 -5.59 14.25
CA ALA A 70 2.91 -4.86 15.40
C ALA A 70 1.67 -5.59 15.98
N GLY A 71 1.57 -5.72 17.28
CA GLY A 71 0.39 -6.28 17.94
C GLY A 71 -0.83 -5.40 17.77
N ASP A 72 -0.64 -4.09 17.82
CA ASP A 72 -1.69 -3.10 17.68
C ASP A 72 -1.45 -2.22 16.43
N THR A 73 -0.60 -1.21 16.50
CA THR A 73 -0.46 -0.21 15.43
C THR A 73 0.95 -0.20 14.82
N LEU A 74 1.02 -0.10 13.51
CA LEU A 74 2.22 0.24 12.75
C LEU A 74 2.06 1.62 12.11
N ASP A 75 2.87 2.59 12.55
CA ASP A 75 2.93 3.94 11.98
C ASP A 75 4.29 4.21 11.31
N VAL A 76 4.28 4.61 10.05
CA VAL A 76 5.46 5.08 9.31
C VAL A 76 5.24 6.49 8.82
N SER A 77 6.15 7.41 9.14
CA SER A 77 6.07 8.81 8.76
C SER A 77 7.41 9.35 8.26
N ALA A 78 7.44 9.93 7.06
CA ALA A 78 8.59 10.63 6.49
C ALA A 78 8.16 11.57 5.34
N ASP A 79 9.01 12.49 4.88
CA ASP A 79 8.75 13.17 3.61
C ASP A 79 8.84 12.17 2.45
N ASP A 80 9.83 11.28 2.48
CA ASP A 80 10.11 10.28 1.45
C ASP A 80 10.17 8.89 2.10
N THR A 81 9.28 7.97 1.76
CA THR A 81 9.29 6.58 2.24
C THR A 81 9.62 5.64 1.10
N ARG A 82 10.70 4.88 1.22
CA ARG A 82 11.18 3.94 0.19
C ARG A 82 11.42 2.56 0.76
N VAL A 83 10.80 1.56 0.15
CA VAL A 83 11.09 0.14 0.42
C VAL A 83 11.62 -0.49 -0.86
N ARG A 84 12.85 -1.01 -0.81
CA ARG A 84 13.47 -1.78 -1.88
C ARG A 84 13.79 -3.16 -1.37
N ASN A 85 13.21 -4.15 -1.98
CA ASN A 85 13.30 -5.52 -1.51
C ASN A 85 13.43 -6.46 -2.72
N SER A 86 14.24 -7.52 -2.61
CA SER A 86 14.38 -8.51 -3.69
C SER A 86 13.52 -9.75 -3.50
N GLY A 87 12.97 -9.98 -2.32
CA GLY A 87 12.10 -11.10 -1.98
C GLY A 87 10.72 -10.62 -1.53
N VAL A 88 10.36 -10.85 -0.26
CA VAL A 88 9.01 -10.64 0.28
C VAL A 88 8.97 -9.46 1.25
N VAL A 89 7.90 -8.69 1.19
CA VAL A 89 7.53 -7.69 2.21
C VAL A 89 6.24 -8.13 2.88
N ASP A 90 6.33 -8.47 4.17
CA ASP A 90 5.19 -8.81 5.02
C ASP A 90 5.00 -7.72 6.08
N VAL A 91 3.83 -7.12 6.09
CA VAL A 91 3.43 -6.12 7.08
C VAL A 91 2.17 -6.61 7.78
N PHE A 92 2.24 -6.72 9.09
CA PHE A 92 1.12 -7.10 9.93
C PHE A 92 0.93 -6.08 11.06
N ALA A 93 -0.31 -5.65 11.27
CA ALA A 93 -0.74 -4.90 12.44
C ALA A 93 -2.09 -5.43 12.95
N GLY A 94 -2.20 -5.63 14.26
CA GLY A 94 -3.43 -6.16 14.86
C GLY A 94 -4.62 -5.23 14.75
N GLU A 95 -4.39 -3.92 14.83
CA GLU A 95 -5.42 -2.90 14.65
C GLU A 95 -5.22 -2.11 13.35
N SER A 96 -4.16 -1.32 13.25
CA SER A 96 -4.00 -0.42 12.11
C SER A 96 -2.58 -0.31 11.56
N THR A 97 -2.48 -0.22 10.24
CA THR A 97 -1.27 0.17 9.51
C THR A 97 -1.46 1.55 8.92
N ARG A 98 -0.59 2.50 9.26
CA ARG A 98 -0.62 3.87 8.73
C ARG A 98 0.70 4.24 8.08
N VAL A 99 0.62 4.80 6.89
CA VAL A 99 1.76 5.39 6.19
C VAL A 99 1.42 6.83 5.83
N THR A 100 2.22 7.77 6.34
CA THR A 100 2.07 9.20 6.04
C THR A 100 3.38 9.71 5.46
N SER A 101 3.39 10.06 4.19
CA SER A 101 4.59 10.48 3.48
C SER A 101 4.23 11.42 2.33
N LYS A 102 5.15 12.28 1.92
CA LYS A 102 4.97 13.05 0.69
C LYS A 102 5.09 12.13 -0.53
N ASP A 103 6.11 11.28 -0.55
CA ASP A 103 6.30 10.29 -1.62
C ASP A 103 6.46 8.89 -1.02
N VAL A 104 5.74 7.91 -1.54
CA VAL A 104 5.85 6.50 -1.16
C VAL A 104 6.23 5.67 -2.38
N THR A 105 7.36 4.97 -2.29
CA THR A 105 7.81 4.03 -3.32
C THR A 105 8.10 2.67 -2.70
N MET A 106 7.42 1.63 -3.18
CA MET A 106 7.69 0.24 -2.83
C MET A 106 8.07 -0.54 -4.08
N SER A 107 9.26 -1.08 -4.11
CA SER A 107 9.76 -1.92 -5.20
C SER A 107 10.21 -3.26 -4.65
N VAL A 108 9.48 -4.32 -4.99
CA VAL A 108 9.58 -5.64 -4.37
C VAL A 108 9.74 -6.70 -5.44
N GLY A 109 10.79 -7.54 -5.33
CA GLY A 109 11.12 -8.56 -6.33
C GLY A 109 10.15 -9.74 -6.34
N GLU A 110 9.47 -10.03 -5.25
CA GLU A 110 8.51 -11.14 -5.22
C GLU A 110 7.12 -10.66 -4.80
N LYS A 111 6.82 -10.59 -3.50
CA LYS A 111 5.47 -10.40 -2.98
C LYS A 111 5.40 -9.27 -1.97
N VAL A 112 4.32 -8.50 -2.03
CA VAL A 112 3.88 -7.59 -0.97
C VAL A 112 2.62 -8.15 -0.32
N GLU A 113 2.64 -8.28 1.01
CA GLU A 113 1.47 -8.63 1.79
C GLU A 113 1.29 -7.64 2.95
N ILE A 114 0.13 -7.01 3.02
CA ILE A 114 -0.22 -6.07 4.09
C ILE A 114 -1.51 -6.57 4.74
N LEU A 115 -1.42 -6.88 6.03
CA LEU A 115 -2.53 -7.33 6.85
C LEU A 115 -2.75 -6.31 7.98
N GLY A 116 -3.83 -5.56 7.89
CA GLY A 116 -4.32 -4.68 8.96
C GLY A 116 -5.58 -5.25 9.58
N GLY A 117 -5.65 -5.36 10.91
CA GLY A 117 -6.84 -5.91 11.57
C GLY A 117 -8.09 -5.08 11.33
N GLU A 118 -8.03 -3.79 11.57
CA GLU A 118 -9.15 -2.86 11.37
C GLU A 118 -8.92 -1.90 10.21
N GLU A 119 -7.80 -1.20 10.16
CA GLU A 119 -7.55 -0.15 9.16
C GLU A 119 -6.19 -0.30 8.46
N VAL A 120 -6.16 -0.11 7.14
CA VAL A 120 -4.95 0.24 6.39
C VAL A 120 -5.15 1.62 5.77
N LYS A 121 -4.32 2.57 6.17
CA LYS A 121 -4.39 3.96 5.71
C LYS A 121 -3.07 4.43 5.11
N VAL A 122 -3.14 4.93 3.88
CA VAL A 122 -2.00 5.57 3.19
C VAL A 122 -2.38 7.01 2.83
N THR A 123 -1.58 7.97 3.30
CA THR A 123 -1.74 9.39 2.98
C THR A 123 -0.44 9.89 2.37
N THR A 124 -0.47 10.27 1.10
CA THR A 124 0.74 10.65 0.35
C THR A 124 0.41 11.64 -0.77
N SER A 125 1.42 12.29 -1.32
CA SER A 125 1.29 13.06 -2.58
C SER A 125 1.54 12.20 -3.81
N SER A 126 2.34 11.12 -3.67
CA SER A 126 2.60 10.16 -4.74
C SER A 126 2.74 8.75 -4.18
N LEU A 127 2.09 7.78 -4.80
CA LEU A 127 2.18 6.37 -4.46
C LEU A 127 2.61 5.55 -5.67
N ASP A 128 3.75 4.89 -5.56
CA ASP A 128 4.23 3.91 -6.55
C ASP A 128 4.49 2.56 -5.87
N LEU A 129 3.75 1.55 -6.27
CA LEU A 129 3.87 0.17 -5.80
C LEU A 129 4.22 -0.74 -6.97
N SER A 130 5.36 -1.41 -6.89
CA SER A 130 5.79 -2.41 -7.87
C SER A 130 6.13 -3.72 -7.17
N ALA A 131 5.54 -4.82 -7.64
CA ALA A 131 5.85 -6.18 -7.17
C ALA A 131 5.92 -7.15 -8.35
N ASP A 132 6.95 -7.99 -8.42
CA ASP A 132 7.15 -8.86 -9.59
C ASP A 132 6.16 -10.03 -9.62
N THR A 133 5.68 -10.50 -8.48
CA THR A 133 4.77 -11.65 -8.42
C THR A 133 3.38 -11.25 -7.95
N ALA A 134 3.23 -10.77 -6.72
CA ALA A 134 1.91 -10.50 -6.17
C ALA A 134 1.88 -9.30 -5.20
N ALA A 135 0.77 -8.62 -5.14
CA ALA A 135 0.45 -7.66 -4.10
C ALA A 135 -0.90 -8.00 -3.46
N SER A 136 -0.95 -8.07 -2.15
CA SER A 136 -2.15 -8.39 -1.38
C SER A 136 -2.31 -7.41 -0.22
N VAL A 137 -3.49 -6.84 -0.09
CA VAL A 137 -3.89 -6.05 1.08
C VAL A 137 -5.17 -6.63 1.64
N SER A 138 -5.17 -6.97 2.93
CA SER A 138 -6.35 -7.48 3.63
C SER A 138 -6.55 -6.73 4.94
N THR A 139 -7.71 -6.12 5.08
CA THR A 139 -8.08 -5.34 6.26
C THR A 139 -9.58 -5.18 6.33
N LYS A 140 -10.13 -4.70 7.44
CA LYS A 140 -11.54 -4.34 7.52
C LYS A 140 -11.82 -3.06 6.72
N ASP A 141 -11.05 -2.01 6.95
CA ASP A 141 -11.22 -0.74 6.26
C ASP A 141 -9.93 -0.32 5.56
N MET A 142 -10.00 0.07 4.29
CA MET A 142 -8.87 0.55 3.50
C MET A 142 -9.11 1.96 3.00
N SER A 143 -8.16 2.85 3.28
CA SER A 143 -8.21 4.24 2.81
C SER A 143 -6.88 4.66 2.21
N MET A 144 -6.88 5.10 0.96
CA MET A 144 -5.73 5.70 0.29
C MET A 144 -6.09 7.12 -0.17
N SER A 145 -5.29 8.10 0.26
CA SER A 145 -5.43 9.49 -0.16
C SER A 145 -4.13 9.96 -0.80
N VAL A 146 -4.18 10.29 -2.08
CA VAL A 146 -3.04 10.73 -2.89
C VAL A 146 -3.30 12.12 -3.44
N SER A 147 -2.63 13.13 -2.90
CA SER A 147 -2.95 14.54 -3.14
C SER A 147 -2.03 15.26 -4.12
N GLY A 148 -0.98 14.62 -4.62
CA GLY A 148 0.01 15.24 -5.50
C GLY A 148 -0.26 15.02 -6.99
N ASP A 149 0.53 15.70 -7.82
CA ASP A 149 0.40 15.68 -9.28
C ASP A 149 0.82 14.35 -9.93
N SER A 150 1.47 13.44 -9.22
CA SER A 150 1.95 12.16 -9.76
C SER A 150 0.92 11.04 -9.74
N GLY A 151 -0.15 11.17 -8.93
CA GLY A 151 -1.20 10.16 -8.82
C GLY A 151 -0.77 8.87 -8.11
N MET A 152 -1.50 7.80 -8.36
CA MET A 152 -1.28 6.46 -7.81
C MET A 152 -0.96 5.48 -8.93
N THR A 153 0.11 4.71 -8.77
CA THR A 153 0.49 3.63 -9.70
C THR A 153 0.72 2.33 -8.92
N ALA A 154 0.08 1.25 -9.36
CA ALA A 154 0.35 -0.10 -8.89
C ALA A 154 0.66 -1.01 -10.08
N THR A 155 1.85 -1.57 -10.12
CA THR A 155 2.29 -2.49 -11.17
C THR A 155 2.68 -3.83 -10.56
N VAL A 156 1.97 -4.89 -10.93
CA VAL A 156 2.18 -6.21 -10.35
C VAL A 156 2.33 -7.25 -11.44
N GLY A 157 3.38 -8.06 -11.37
CA GLY A 157 3.72 -9.02 -12.41
C GLY A 157 2.74 -10.19 -12.57
N SER A 158 1.94 -10.53 -11.57
CA SER A 158 0.98 -11.64 -11.65
C SER A 158 -0.39 -11.29 -11.07
N THR A 159 -0.55 -11.23 -9.76
CA THR A 159 -1.85 -11.11 -9.09
C THR A 159 -1.90 -9.92 -8.15
N THR A 160 -2.93 -9.11 -8.28
CA THR A 160 -3.28 -8.06 -7.32
C THR A 160 -4.58 -8.45 -6.61
N GLN A 161 -4.59 -8.39 -5.28
CA GLN A 161 -5.77 -8.71 -4.49
C GLN A 161 -5.99 -7.66 -3.39
N LEU A 162 -7.20 -7.11 -3.35
CA LEU A 162 -7.67 -6.24 -2.28
C LEU A 162 -8.88 -6.89 -1.62
N THR A 163 -8.81 -7.12 -0.32
CA THR A 163 -9.90 -7.68 0.47
C THR A 163 -10.16 -6.79 1.68
N SER A 164 -11.33 -6.16 1.74
CA SER A 164 -11.68 -5.22 2.81
C SER A 164 -13.20 -5.14 2.95
N THR A 165 -13.73 -4.63 4.04
CA THR A 165 -15.13 -4.25 4.13
C THR A 165 -15.39 -3.01 3.29
N ASP A 166 -14.59 -1.98 3.47
CA ASP A 166 -14.66 -0.75 2.68
C ASP A 166 -13.31 -0.44 2.02
N VAL A 167 -13.33 -0.10 0.74
CA VAL A 167 -12.19 0.42 -0.01
C VAL A 167 -12.50 1.83 -0.46
N ASN A 168 -11.70 2.79 -0.03
CA ASN A 168 -11.79 4.18 -0.45
C ASN A 168 -10.44 4.63 -1.05
N VAL A 169 -10.45 5.05 -2.30
CA VAL A 169 -9.30 5.62 -3.00
C VAL A 169 -9.67 7.02 -3.49
N ASP A 170 -8.98 8.02 -2.98
CA ASP A 170 -9.12 9.42 -3.37
C ASP A 170 -7.78 9.94 -3.90
N ALA A 171 -7.71 10.20 -5.19
CA ALA A 171 -6.51 10.67 -5.87
C ALA A 171 -6.76 11.99 -6.60
N ALA A 172 -5.89 12.98 -6.40
CA ALA A 172 -6.00 14.25 -7.10
C ALA A 172 -5.83 14.09 -8.61
N ASN A 173 -5.01 13.14 -9.06
CA ASN A 173 -4.77 12.90 -10.49
C ASN A 173 -5.17 11.47 -10.91
N ASP A 174 -4.27 10.77 -11.61
CA ASP A 174 -4.55 9.45 -12.15
C ASP A 174 -4.47 8.33 -11.10
N VAL A 175 -5.31 7.32 -11.28
CA VAL A 175 -5.18 6.00 -10.67
C VAL A 175 -4.87 4.98 -11.74
N LYS A 176 -3.72 4.31 -11.64
CA LYS A 176 -3.28 3.28 -12.59
C LYS A 176 -3.02 1.95 -11.89
N VAL A 177 -3.64 0.90 -12.37
CA VAL A 177 -3.42 -0.47 -11.90
C VAL A 177 -3.08 -1.34 -13.11
N SER A 178 -1.93 -2.01 -13.08
CA SER A 178 -1.51 -2.92 -14.14
C SER A 178 -1.14 -4.28 -13.55
N GLY A 179 -1.71 -5.35 -14.10
CA GLY A 179 -1.43 -6.72 -13.69
C GLY A 179 -1.30 -7.64 -14.90
N LEU A 180 -0.31 -8.53 -14.91
CA LEU A 180 -0.09 -9.43 -16.05
C LEU A 180 -1.08 -10.61 -16.10
N LYS A 181 -1.77 -10.92 -15.03
CA LYS A 181 -2.73 -12.02 -14.99
C LYS A 181 -4.07 -11.60 -14.41
N GLU A 182 -4.12 -11.28 -13.14
CA GLU A 182 -5.37 -11.12 -12.41
C GLU A 182 -5.33 -9.90 -11.49
N ALA A 183 -6.43 -9.15 -11.47
CA ALA A 183 -6.69 -8.17 -10.44
C ALA A 183 -8.07 -8.42 -9.84
N SER A 184 -8.15 -8.56 -8.51
CA SER A 184 -9.42 -8.77 -7.83
C SER A 184 -9.60 -7.82 -6.65
N VAL A 185 -10.81 -7.28 -6.53
CA VAL A 185 -11.27 -6.47 -5.40
C VAL A 185 -12.55 -7.11 -4.86
N GLY A 186 -12.48 -7.63 -3.64
CA GLY A 186 -13.64 -8.22 -2.95
C GLY A 186 -13.94 -7.44 -1.68
N THR A 187 -15.12 -6.78 -1.62
CA THR A 187 -15.44 -5.86 -0.53
C THR A 187 -16.95 -5.63 -0.40
N GLU A 188 -17.42 -5.01 0.67
CA GLU A 188 -18.80 -4.54 0.75
C GLU A 188 -19.00 -3.23 -0.03
N SER A 189 -18.05 -2.31 0.02
CA SER A 189 -18.14 -1.02 -0.65
C SER A 189 -16.82 -0.63 -1.33
N VAL A 190 -16.88 -0.19 -2.57
CA VAL A 190 -15.76 0.41 -3.33
C VAL A 190 -16.11 1.84 -3.66
N GLN A 191 -15.26 2.77 -3.29
CA GLN A 191 -15.33 4.15 -3.73
C GLN A 191 -13.99 4.60 -4.30
N VAL A 192 -13.99 5.08 -5.56
CA VAL A 192 -12.83 5.67 -6.22
C VAL A 192 -13.21 7.05 -6.72
N ALA A 193 -12.48 8.07 -6.30
CA ALA A 193 -12.63 9.43 -6.77
C ALA A 193 -11.30 9.97 -7.30
N THR A 194 -11.29 10.55 -8.50
CA THR A 194 -10.10 11.13 -9.13
C THR A 194 -10.46 12.31 -10.01
N SER A 195 -9.60 13.32 -10.08
CA SER A 195 -9.82 14.48 -10.95
C SER A 195 -9.37 14.25 -12.39
N GLU A 196 -8.54 13.25 -12.68
CA GLU A 196 -8.09 12.94 -14.05
C GLU A 196 -8.62 11.61 -14.53
N GLY A 197 -7.90 10.50 -14.36
CA GLY A 197 -8.28 9.24 -14.96
C GLY A 197 -8.16 8.03 -14.04
N VAL A 198 -8.90 6.99 -14.39
CA VAL A 198 -8.72 5.64 -13.86
C VAL A 198 -8.36 4.72 -15.01
N THR A 199 -7.25 4.01 -14.88
CA THR A 199 -6.83 3.00 -15.84
C THR A 199 -6.56 1.70 -15.12
N ALA A 200 -7.25 0.63 -15.49
CA ALA A 200 -6.91 -0.72 -15.09
C ALA A 200 -6.61 -1.54 -16.34
N ASP A 201 -5.37 -2.01 -16.46
CA ASP A 201 -4.90 -2.85 -17.56
C ASP A 201 -4.42 -4.18 -17.02
N VAL A 202 -5.20 -5.23 -17.25
CA VAL A 202 -4.99 -6.56 -16.68
C VAL A 202 -5.02 -7.58 -17.81
N GLY A 203 -3.98 -8.40 -17.89
CA GLY A 203 -3.81 -9.31 -19.02
C GLY A 203 -4.85 -10.43 -19.13
N SER A 204 -5.45 -10.88 -18.04
CA SER A 204 -6.40 -11.99 -18.05
C SER A 204 -7.74 -11.63 -17.42
N GLU A 205 -7.84 -11.50 -16.12
CA GLU A 205 -9.10 -11.30 -15.42
C GLU A 205 -9.07 -10.07 -14.51
N LEU A 206 -10.03 -9.18 -14.70
CA LEU A 206 -10.34 -8.06 -13.82
C LEU A 206 -11.68 -8.33 -13.14
N TYR A 207 -11.65 -8.54 -11.82
CA TYR A 207 -12.85 -8.78 -11.02
C TYR A 207 -13.02 -7.70 -9.95
N VAL A 208 -14.18 -7.08 -9.91
CA VAL A 208 -14.61 -6.20 -8.82
C VAL A 208 -15.94 -6.71 -8.30
N GLY A 209 -15.93 -7.27 -7.08
CA GLY A 209 -17.13 -7.75 -6.41
C GLY A 209 -17.39 -6.96 -5.13
N ALA A 210 -18.51 -6.25 -5.07
CA ALA A 210 -18.88 -5.45 -3.91
C ALA A 210 -20.42 -5.45 -3.71
N GLN A 211 -20.90 -5.00 -2.56
CA GLN A 211 -22.32 -4.65 -2.45
C GLN A 211 -22.60 -3.36 -3.23
N ASN A 212 -21.75 -2.35 -3.06
CA ASN A 212 -21.88 -1.09 -3.80
C ASN A 212 -20.55 -0.71 -4.47
N VAL A 213 -20.58 -0.28 -5.71
CA VAL A 213 -19.44 0.23 -6.47
C VAL A 213 -19.72 1.66 -6.90
N GLN A 214 -18.87 2.59 -6.50
CA GLN A 214 -18.95 3.98 -6.93
C GLN A 214 -17.58 4.45 -7.48
N MET A 215 -17.54 4.85 -8.74
CA MET A 215 -16.37 5.46 -9.38
C MET A 215 -16.76 6.84 -9.92
N ASN A 216 -16.13 7.88 -9.39
CA ASN A 216 -16.31 9.26 -9.84
C ASN A 216 -15.00 9.77 -10.44
N VAL A 217 -14.98 9.90 -11.75
CA VAL A 217 -13.79 10.30 -12.52
C VAL A 217 -14.11 11.55 -13.30
N VAL A 218 -13.29 12.59 -13.20
CA VAL A 218 -13.54 13.84 -13.91
C VAL A 218 -13.20 13.70 -15.40
N ALA A 219 -12.13 12.99 -15.76
CA ALA A 219 -11.77 12.82 -17.17
C ALA A 219 -12.16 11.43 -17.71
N THR A 220 -11.26 10.47 -17.73
CA THR A 220 -11.43 9.20 -18.47
C THR A 220 -11.35 7.98 -17.56
N THR A 221 -12.26 7.01 -17.77
CA THR A 221 -12.19 5.67 -17.18
C THR A 221 -11.89 4.65 -18.28
N GLN A 222 -10.82 3.88 -18.10
CA GLN A 222 -10.44 2.79 -19.00
C GLN A 222 -10.19 1.49 -18.20
N LEU A 223 -10.95 0.45 -18.52
CA LEU A 223 -10.79 -0.89 -17.94
C LEU A 223 -10.55 -1.88 -19.10
N SER A 224 -9.43 -2.58 -19.05
CA SER A 224 -9.01 -3.51 -20.09
C SER A 224 -8.55 -4.82 -19.46
N ALA A 225 -9.15 -5.92 -19.87
CA ALA A 225 -8.74 -7.29 -19.52
C ALA A 225 -9.30 -8.29 -20.52
N THR A 226 -8.83 -9.54 -20.50
CA THR A 226 -9.48 -10.61 -21.27
C THR A 226 -10.92 -10.82 -20.77
N ASP A 227 -11.09 -10.88 -19.45
CA ASP A 227 -12.40 -10.94 -18.82
C ASP A 227 -12.56 -9.77 -17.83
N VAL A 228 -13.61 -8.97 -17.97
CA VAL A 228 -13.99 -7.91 -17.02
C VAL A 228 -15.30 -8.28 -16.35
N SER A 229 -15.28 -8.42 -15.03
CA SER A 229 -16.45 -8.72 -14.23
C SER A 229 -16.67 -7.66 -13.14
N LEU A 230 -17.79 -6.95 -13.21
CA LEU A 230 -18.26 -6.01 -12.21
C LEU A 230 -19.52 -6.60 -11.56
N GLY A 231 -19.39 -7.16 -10.36
CA GLY A 231 -20.49 -7.76 -9.63
C GLY A 231 -20.85 -6.94 -8.40
N ALA A 232 -22.10 -6.47 -8.33
CA ALA A 232 -22.61 -5.83 -7.12
C ALA A 232 -23.98 -6.42 -6.73
N ALA A 233 -24.21 -6.57 -5.44
CA ALA A 233 -25.53 -6.95 -4.92
C ALA A 233 -26.48 -5.74 -4.82
N GLY A 234 -25.93 -4.53 -4.77
CA GLY A 234 -26.65 -3.25 -4.76
C GLY A 234 -26.34 -2.41 -5.99
N ASP A 235 -25.94 -1.16 -5.80
CA ASP A 235 -25.78 -0.20 -6.87
C ASP A 235 -24.35 -0.19 -7.46
N VAL A 236 -24.27 -0.10 -8.79
CA VAL A 236 -23.03 0.19 -9.54
C VAL A 236 -23.19 1.56 -10.20
N THR A 237 -22.36 2.50 -9.78
CA THR A 237 -22.32 3.84 -10.38
C THR A 237 -20.90 4.11 -10.88
N VAL A 238 -20.72 4.21 -12.20
CA VAL A 238 -19.46 4.62 -12.80
C VAL A 238 -19.75 5.88 -13.62
N SER A 239 -19.10 6.98 -13.29
CA SER A 239 -19.24 8.23 -13.99
C SER A 239 -17.88 8.77 -14.44
N ALA A 240 -17.77 9.11 -15.71
CA ALA A 240 -16.65 9.82 -16.29
C ALA A 240 -17.17 11.04 -17.04
N ALA A 241 -16.53 12.21 -16.89
CA ALA A 241 -17.00 13.41 -17.56
C ALA A 241 -16.67 13.38 -19.06
N ASP A 242 -15.52 12.81 -19.45
CA ASP A 242 -15.07 12.78 -20.84
C ASP A 242 -15.38 11.45 -21.55
N ALA A 243 -14.81 10.34 -21.10
CA ALA A 243 -14.97 9.05 -21.76
C ALA A 243 -14.94 7.86 -20.78
N MET A 244 -15.70 6.82 -21.12
CA MET A 244 -15.65 5.52 -20.48
C MET A 244 -15.39 4.45 -21.55
N GLU A 245 -14.36 3.66 -21.35
CA GLU A 245 -14.01 2.54 -22.22
C GLU A 245 -13.89 1.25 -21.41
N LEU A 246 -14.65 0.23 -21.80
CA LEU A 246 -14.60 -1.11 -21.26
C LEU A 246 -14.21 -2.06 -22.38
N THR A 247 -13.06 -2.71 -22.27
CA THR A 247 -12.58 -3.65 -23.29
C THR A 247 -12.40 -5.02 -22.66
N ALA A 248 -13.15 -6.00 -23.20
CA ALA A 248 -12.97 -7.43 -22.90
C ALA A 248 -12.65 -8.15 -24.21
N GLY A 249 -11.64 -9.05 -24.21
CA GLY A 249 -11.13 -9.70 -25.41
C GLY A 249 -11.39 -11.20 -25.47
#